data_d57f5d45bf0106cb92d7783e63bf6647
#
_entry.id   d57f5d45bf0106cb92d7783e63bf6647
#
_cell.length_a   1.000
_cell.length_b   1.000
_cell.length_c   1.000
_cell.angle_alpha   90.00
_cell.angle_beta   90.00
_cell.angle_gamma   90.00
#
_symmetry.space_group_name_H-M   'P 1'
#
loop_
_entity.id
_entity.type
_entity.pdbx_description
1 polymer ?
#
loop_
_entity_poly.entity_id
_entity_poly.type
_entity_poly.pdbx_seq_one_letter_code
_entity_poly.pdbx_strand_id
1 'polypeptide(L)'
;MAEASILVGKGADRIELAGRYANRHGLVAGATGTGKTVTLMVLAEGFSRMGVPVFMADAKGDVSGLAAAGTPHPRIDERVETIGIEDYRQEPNPVVFWDLWGQAGHPVRTTVTEVGPVLLTRMLELNDVQEGVLNVVFRVADESGLLLLDLKDLRALLAFVGDRRAEISQKYGLVNAASIGAIQRALLRLEDEGGDRFFGEPALRLDDLMRTDLSGRGVVNVLAAEGLILKPRLYSTFLLWLLSELFEQLPEVGDADRPRLVFFFDEAHLLFDDCPPALLRRVEQVVRLIRSKGVGVYFCSQNPDDIPDEVLGQLGNRVQHALRAFTPRDQKAVRAAAETFAPNPDIDVAAEITRLGVGEALVSMLEGKGTPRPVDRALVSPPRCRMGPLTEEERAAVRSRSPVGGRYDETLDRESAYEKLAAQAEAAAKAAAEAQQRGDGSDENAPASTRGRRSNRQGFGEAFLKSTLRSVGSKLGRELTRGLLGGLFGKRGR
;
A
#
# COMPACT_ATOMS: atom_id res chain seq x y z
N MET A 1 -11.75 35.11 -6.29
CA MET A 1 -10.82 34.19 -6.96
C MET A 1 -11.66 33.17 -7.71
N ALA A 2 -11.30 32.78 -8.93
CA ALA A 2 -12.00 31.70 -9.62
C ALA A 2 -11.90 30.43 -8.78
N GLU A 3 -13.00 29.67 -8.71
CA GLU A 3 -13.00 28.37 -8.00
C GLU A 3 -12.02 27.42 -8.70
N ALA A 4 -11.15 26.75 -7.93
CA ALA A 4 -10.22 25.82 -8.48
C ALA A 4 -10.96 24.58 -9.02
N SER A 5 -10.82 24.28 -10.29
CA SER A 5 -11.51 23.18 -10.96
C SER A 5 -10.60 22.44 -11.94
N ILE A 6 -10.95 21.22 -12.29
CA ILE A 6 -10.29 20.38 -13.29
C ILE A 6 -11.27 20.18 -14.45
N LEU A 7 -10.87 20.58 -15.66
CA LEU A 7 -11.62 20.29 -16.86
C LEU A 7 -11.53 18.80 -17.19
N VAL A 8 -12.63 18.08 -16.94
CA VAL A 8 -12.73 16.64 -17.23
C VAL A 8 -13.00 16.39 -18.71
N GLY A 9 -13.84 17.22 -19.32
CA GLY A 9 -14.18 17.08 -20.73
C GLY A 9 -15.25 18.10 -21.16
N LYS A 10 -15.80 17.87 -22.34
CA LYS A 10 -16.89 18.67 -22.90
C LYS A 10 -17.96 17.77 -23.50
N GLY A 11 -19.18 17.96 -23.05
CA GLY A 11 -20.39 17.45 -23.67
C GLY A 11 -21.16 18.59 -24.34
N ALA A 12 -22.42 18.80 -23.96
CA ALA A 12 -23.14 20.01 -24.33
C ALA A 12 -22.43 21.26 -23.83
N ASP A 13 -21.92 21.19 -22.58
CA ASP A 13 -21.12 22.21 -21.91
C ASP A 13 -19.78 21.63 -21.43
N ARG A 14 -18.88 22.52 -20.97
CA ARG A 14 -17.67 22.12 -20.23
C ARG A 14 -18.06 21.42 -18.93
N ILE A 15 -17.45 20.28 -18.67
CA ILE A 15 -17.65 19.51 -17.43
C ILE A 15 -16.39 19.62 -16.59
N GLU A 16 -16.54 20.19 -15.41
CA GLU A 16 -15.45 20.44 -14.51
C GLU A 16 -15.67 19.76 -13.16
N LEU A 17 -14.60 19.21 -12.60
CA LEU A 17 -14.56 18.74 -11.22
C LEU A 17 -14.12 19.91 -10.32
N ALA A 18 -15.02 20.45 -9.54
CA ALA A 18 -14.72 21.52 -8.58
C ALA A 18 -13.88 20.98 -7.43
N GLY A 19 -12.79 21.69 -7.07
CA GLY A 19 -11.86 21.30 -6.02
C GLY A 19 -12.53 20.98 -4.69
N ARG A 20 -13.50 21.80 -4.27
CA ARG A 20 -14.24 21.61 -3.02
C ARG A 20 -15.08 20.33 -2.93
N TYR A 21 -15.37 19.69 -4.07
CA TYR A 21 -16.10 18.42 -4.13
C TYR A 21 -15.21 17.23 -4.47
N ALA A 22 -13.91 17.46 -4.69
CA ALA A 22 -13.00 16.40 -5.08
C ALA A 22 -12.69 15.41 -3.92
N ASN A 23 -12.87 15.82 -2.66
CA ASN A 23 -12.80 14.92 -1.50
C ASN A 23 -14.08 14.08 -1.29
N ARG A 24 -15.10 14.23 -2.16
CA ARG A 24 -16.32 13.40 -2.15
C ARG A 24 -16.18 12.17 -3.02
N HIS A 25 -14.97 11.74 -3.22
CA HIS A 25 -14.57 10.53 -3.90
C HIS A 25 -15.08 10.43 -5.35
N GLY A 26 -14.63 9.44 -6.07
CA GLY A 26 -15.05 9.25 -7.45
C GLY A 26 -14.84 7.85 -8.00
N LEU A 27 -15.50 7.59 -9.11
CA LEU A 27 -15.40 6.36 -9.88
C LEU A 27 -15.02 6.68 -11.32
N VAL A 28 -14.02 5.95 -11.84
CA VAL A 28 -13.73 5.90 -13.29
C VAL A 28 -13.89 4.45 -13.72
N ALA A 29 -14.96 4.15 -14.46
CA ALA A 29 -15.24 2.78 -14.88
C ALA A 29 -15.28 2.64 -16.41
N GLY A 30 -15.09 1.42 -16.91
CA GLY A 30 -15.18 1.11 -18.34
C GLY A 30 -14.31 -0.05 -18.78
N ALA A 31 -14.57 -0.62 -19.95
CA ALA A 31 -13.80 -1.74 -20.51
C ALA A 31 -12.33 -1.35 -20.79
N THR A 32 -11.47 -2.33 -20.92
CA THR A 32 -10.07 -2.12 -21.30
C THR A 32 -9.95 -1.42 -22.66
N GLY A 33 -9.06 -0.42 -22.75
CA GLY A 33 -8.80 0.32 -23.98
C GLY A 33 -9.80 1.43 -24.30
N THR A 34 -10.74 1.76 -23.42
CA THR A 34 -11.78 2.79 -23.64
C THR A 34 -11.33 4.20 -23.22
N GLY A 35 -10.23 4.33 -22.47
CA GLY A 35 -9.68 5.63 -22.08
C GLY A 35 -9.62 5.88 -20.57
N LYS A 36 -9.87 4.89 -19.72
CA LYS A 36 -9.81 5.02 -18.25
C LYS A 36 -8.48 5.61 -17.75
N THR A 37 -7.36 5.00 -18.13
CA THR A 37 -6.01 5.46 -17.72
C THR A 37 -5.78 6.91 -18.13
N VAL A 38 -6.22 7.31 -19.33
CA VAL A 38 -6.14 8.71 -19.79
C VAL A 38 -6.93 9.63 -18.87
N THR A 39 -8.14 9.23 -18.49
CA THR A 39 -8.97 10.00 -17.54
C THR A 39 -8.29 10.12 -16.17
N LEU A 40 -7.68 9.03 -15.66
CA LEU A 40 -6.91 9.08 -14.42
C LEU A 40 -5.73 10.06 -14.52
N MET A 41 -5.01 10.05 -15.65
CA MET A 41 -3.90 10.98 -15.89
C MET A 41 -4.38 12.44 -15.93
N VAL A 42 -5.50 12.72 -16.61
CA VAL A 42 -6.11 14.06 -16.66
C VAL A 42 -6.48 14.55 -15.27
N LEU A 43 -7.11 13.71 -14.45
CA LEU A 43 -7.46 14.05 -13.08
C LEU A 43 -6.22 14.27 -12.21
N ALA A 44 -5.23 13.36 -12.30
CA ALA A 44 -3.99 13.45 -11.51
C ALA A 44 -3.20 14.72 -11.83
N GLU A 45 -3.00 15.06 -13.12
CA GLU A 45 -2.32 16.30 -13.51
C GLU A 45 -3.14 17.54 -13.12
N GLY A 46 -4.46 17.47 -13.22
CA GLY A 46 -5.35 18.54 -12.79
C GLY A 46 -5.23 18.82 -11.29
N PHE A 47 -5.20 17.79 -10.45
CA PHE A 47 -4.94 17.92 -9.02
C PHE A 47 -3.54 18.47 -8.73
N SER A 48 -2.53 17.93 -9.41
CA SER A 48 -1.15 18.45 -9.29
C SER A 48 -1.08 19.94 -9.58
N ARG A 49 -1.68 20.41 -10.66
CA ARG A 49 -1.75 21.83 -11.05
C ARG A 49 -2.54 22.68 -10.05
N MET A 50 -3.54 22.10 -9.40
CA MET A 50 -4.31 22.74 -8.32
C MET A 50 -3.48 22.85 -7.02
N GLY A 51 -2.27 22.28 -6.97
CA GLY A 51 -1.43 22.20 -5.78
C GLY A 51 -1.87 21.13 -4.79
N VAL A 52 -2.59 20.12 -5.27
CA VAL A 52 -3.03 18.95 -4.49
C VAL A 52 -2.14 17.78 -4.82
N PRO A 53 -1.41 17.23 -3.84
CA PRO A 53 -0.66 16.00 -4.01
C PRO A 53 -1.57 14.82 -4.38
N VAL A 54 -1.01 13.90 -5.14
CA VAL A 54 -1.72 12.69 -5.61
C VAL A 54 -0.93 11.46 -5.21
N PHE A 55 -1.62 10.41 -4.78
CA PHE A 55 -1.06 9.06 -4.69
C PHE A 55 -1.81 8.15 -5.67
N MET A 56 -1.07 7.39 -6.46
CA MET A 56 -1.64 6.52 -7.48
C MET A 56 -0.98 5.14 -7.42
N ALA A 57 -1.80 4.10 -7.22
CA ALA A 57 -1.34 2.72 -7.34
C ALA A 57 -1.44 2.30 -8.81
N ASP A 58 -0.28 2.15 -9.45
CA ASP A 58 -0.15 1.80 -10.87
C ASP A 58 -0.07 0.27 -11.03
N ALA A 59 -1.20 -0.34 -11.37
CA ALA A 59 -1.31 -1.78 -11.51
C ALA A 59 -0.70 -2.33 -12.82
N LYS A 60 -0.55 -1.46 -13.84
CA LYS A 60 -0.14 -1.84 -15.19
C LYS A 60 1.18 -1.22 -15.66
N GLY A 61 1.72 -0.28 -14.90
CA GLY A 61 2.92 0.46 -15.27
C GLY A 61 2.71 1.55 -16.32
N ASP A 62 1.45 1.84 -16.69
CA ASP A 62 1.13 2.71 -17.83
C ASP A 62 0.94 4.19 -17.47
N VAL A 63 0.87 4.56 -16.18
CA VAL A 63 0.75 5.95 -15.73
C VAL A 63 2.08 6.66 -15.47
N SER A 64 3.20 5.94 -15.57
CA SER A 64 4.53 6.53 -15.34
C SER A 64 4.86 7.71 -16.28
N GLY A 65 4.22 7.78 -17.44
CA GLY A 65 4.31 8.91 -18.37
C GLY A 65 3.87 10.27 -17.81
N LEU A 66 3.18 10.30 -16.67
CA LEU A 66 2.90 11.54 -15.92
C LEU A 66 4.17 12.37 -15.66
N ALA A 67 5.33 11.73 -15.54
CA ALA A 67 6.62 12.40 -15.30
C ALA A 67 7.27 13.00 -16.56
N ALA A 68 6.72 12.80 -17.76
CA ALA A 68 7.23 13.32 -18.99
C ALA A 68 6.19 14.19 -19.73
N ALA A 69 6.65 15.18 -20.49
CA ALA A 69 5.76 15.93 -21.36
C ALA A 69 5.19 15.03 -22.44
N GLY A 70 3.95 15.28 -22.83
CA GLY A 70 3.32 14.65 -23.98
C GLY A 70 4.11 14.91 -25.28
N THR A 71 3.71 14.25 -26.35
CA THR A 71 4.25 14.50 -27.69
C THR A 71 3.15 15.05 -28.59
N PRO A 72 3.48 15.99 -29.50
CA PRO A 72 2.52 16.49 -30.46
C PRO A 72 1.87 15.36 -31.25
N HIS A 73 0.53 15.38 -31.33
CA HIS A 73 -0.20 14.37 -32.06
C HIS A 73 -1.50 14.99 -32.65
N PRO A 74 -1.80 14.82 -33.94
CA PRO A 74 -2.94 15.47 -34.61
C PRO A 74 -4.29 15.25 -33.91
N ARG A 75 -4.52 14.05 -33.37
CA ARG A 75 -5.77 13.75 -32.63
C ARG A 75 -5.88 14.48 -31.30
N ILE A 76 -4.74 14.83 -30.68
CA ILE A 76 -4.71 15.65 -29.47
C ILE A 76 -5.05 17.07 -29.82
N ASP A 77 -4.45 17.61 -30.88
CA ASP A 77 -4.68 18.97 -31.36
C ASP A 77 -6.15 19.18 -31.77
N GLU A 78 -6.72 18.25 -32.52
CA GLU A 78 -8.15 18.21 -32.87
C GLU A 78 -9.06 18.20 -31.63
N ARG A 79 -8.67 17.42 -30.61
CA ARG A 79 -9.45 17.32 -29.38
C ARG A 79 -9.36 18.60 -28.53
N VAL A 80 -8.18 19.21 -28.46
CA VAL A 80 -7.96 20.49 -27.79
C VAL A 80 -8.82 21.58 -28.43
N GLU A 81 -8.88 21.63 -29.76
CA GLU A 81 -9.72 22.57 -30.53
C GLU A 81 -11.21 22.30 -30.29
N THR A 82 -11.64 21.04 -30.37
CA THR A 82 -13.05 20.64 -30.19
C THR A 82 -13.56 20.98 -28.79
N ILE A 83 -12.76 20.75 -27.74
CA ILE A 83 -13.09 21.07 -26.36
C ILE A 83 -12.98 22.59 -26.11
N GLY A 84 -12.08 23.29 -26.86
CA GLY A 84 -11.79 24.71 -26.70
C GLY A 84 -10.86 24.97 -25.51
N ILE A 85 -9.73 24.23 -25.41
CA ILE A 85 -8.73 24.43 -24.35
C ILE A 85 -7.72 25.47 -24.85
N GLU A 86 -7.81 26.70 -24.35
CA GLU A 86 -7.01 27.83 -24.83
C GLU A 86 -5.54 27.78 -24.38
N ASP A 87 -5.26 27.26 -23.17
CA ASP A 87 -3.94 27.24 -22.54
C ASP A 87 -3.25 25.86 -22.62
N TYR A 88 -3.63 25.02 -23.57
CA TYR A 88 -3.05 23.68 -23.68
C TYR A 88 -1.57 23.75 -24.06
N ARG A 89 -0.75 23.10 -23.26
CA ARG A 89 0.65 22.81 -23.55
C ARG A 89 1.03 21.46 -22.99
N GLN A 90 1.89 20.79 -23.68
CA GLN A 90 2.45 19.53 -23.22
C GLN A 90 3.51 19.81 -22.15
N GLU A 91 3.35 19.23 -20.97
CA GLU A 91 4.23 19.45 -19.83
C GLU A 91 4.29 18.23 -18.91
N PRO A 92 5.44 18.00 -18.23
CA PRO A 92 5.54 16.94 -17.23
C PRO A 92 4.91 17.39 -15.91
N ASN A 93 4.63 16.43 -15.04
CA ASN A 93 4.27 16.69 -13.64
C ASN A 93 5.44 16.38 -12.71
N PRO A 94 5.48 16.96 -11.49
CA PRO A 94 6.41 16.53 -10.45
C PRO A 94 6.00 15.14 -9.97
N VAL A 95 6.81 14.11 -10.26
CA VAL A 95 6.50 12.71 -9.92
C VAL A 95 7.56 12.14 -9.00
N VAL A 96 7.12 11.37 -8.01
CA VAL A 96 7.94 10.49 -7.18
C VAL A 96 7.47 9.06 -7.39
N PHE A 97 8.39 8.18 -7.78
CA PHE A 97 8.12 6.76 -7.92
C PHE A 97 8.41 6.01 -6.63
N TRP A 98 7.47 5.18 -6.21
CA TRP A 98 7.54 4.29 -5.06
C TRP A 98 7.45 2.84 -5.50
N ASP A 99 8.12 1.95 -4.80
CA ASP A 99 8.11 0.51 -5.05
C ASP A 99 8.41 -0.24 -3.76
N LEU A 100 7.71 -1.34 -3.52
CA LEU A 100 7.95 -2.14 -2.31
C LEU A 100 9.36 -2.76 -2.29
N TRP A 101 9.88 -3.10 -3.48
CA TRP A 101 11.19 -3.77 -3.63
C TRP A 101 12.34 -2.82 -3.96
N GLY A 102 12.06 -1.54 -4.19
CA GLY A 102 13.06 -0.53 -4.51
C GLY A 102 13.66 -0.63 -5.93
N GLN A 103 13.03 -1.39 -6.83
CA GLN A 103 13.49 -1.59 -8.21
C GLN A 103 13.00 -0.47 -9.12
N ALA A 104 11.70 -0.24 -9.12
CA ALA A 104 11.03 0.73 -10.00
C ALA A 104 10.80 2.11 -9.33
N GLY A 105 11.11 2.26 -8.06
CA GLY A 105 10.90 3.48 -7.27
C GLY A 105 11.69 3.46 -5.97
N HIS A 106 11.47 4.47 -5.11
CA HIS A 106 11.99 4.46 -3.74
C HIS A 106 11.27 3.40 -2.91
N PRO A 107 11.99 2.63 -2.08
CA PRO A 107 11.37 1.63 -1.23
C PRO A 107 10.35 2.22 -0.27
N VAL A 108 9.21 1.56 -0.14
CA VAL A 108 8.20 1.89 0.86
C VAL A 108 8.29 0.91 2.01
N ARG A 109 8.44 1.42 3.24
CA ARG A 109 8.49 0.61 4.46
C ARG A 109 7.64 1.22 5.54
N THR A 110 7.26 0.38 6.50
CA THR A 110 6.68 0.77 7.78
C THR A 110 7.25 -0.10 8.89
N THR A 111 7.12 0.32 10.14
CA THR A 111 7.53 -0.52 11.27
C THR A 111 6.36 -1.35 11.80
N VAL A 112 6.67 -2.48 12.44
CA VAL A 112 5.67 -3.30 13.13
C VAL A 112 4.96 -2.48 14.22
N THR A 113 5.70 -1.60 14.90
CA THR A 113 5.15 -0.69 15.92
C THR A 113 4.13 0.28 15.34
N GLU A 114 4.40 0.89 14.16
CA GLU A 114 3.46 1.82 13.51
C GLU A 114 2.20 1.12 13.03
N VAL A 115 2.32 -0.10 12.49
CA VAL A 115 1.14 -0.88 12.09
C VAL A 115 0.28 -1.25 13.31
N GLY A 116 0.92 -1.57 14.42
CA GLY A 116 0.24 -1.93 15.66
C GLY A 116 -0.50 -3.26 15.65
N PRO A 117 -0.94 -3.74 16.82
CA PRO A 117 -1.50 -5.09 16.94
C PRO A 117 -2.87 -5.24 16.25
N VAL A 118 -3.70 -4.19 16.25
CA VAL A 118 -5.06 -4.25 15.68
C VAL A 118 -5.03 -4.44 14.18
N LEU A 119 -4.21 -3.64 13.49
CA LEU A 119 -4.09 -3.74 12.04
C LEU A 119 -3.37 -5.02 11.63
N LEU A 120 -2.29 -5.36 12.36
CA LEU A 120 -1.52 -6.58 12.11
C LEU A 120 -2.38 -7.85 12.32
N THR A 121 -3.27 -7.87 13.33
CA THR A 121 -4.27 -8.96 13.51
C THR A 121 -5.08 -9.20 12.25
N ARG A 122 -5.54 -8.13 11.61
CA ARG A 122 -6.35 -8.22 10.39
C ARG A 122 -5.54 -8.66 9.19
N MET A 123 -4.32 -8.12 9.05
CA MET A 123 -3.37 -8.51 8.00
C MET A 123 -3.02 -10.00 8.05
N LEU A 124 -2.85 -10.54 9.25
CA LEU A 124 -2.50 -11.94 9.50
C LEU A 124 -3.75 -12.86 9.59
N GLU A 125 -4.97 -12.32 9.48
CA GLU A 125 -6.23 -13.05 9.60
C GLU A 125 -6.34 -13.84 10.92
N LEU A 126 -5.96 -13.19 12.01
CA LEU A 126 -6.00 -13.80 13.33
C LEU A 126 -7.42 -13.77 13.91
N ASN A 127 -7.76 -14.81 14.68
CA ASN A 127 -9.00 -14.83 15.45
C ASN A 127 -8.84 -14.08 16.78
N ASP A 128 -9.96 -13.85 17.50
CA ASP A 128 -10.01 -13.06 18.75
C ASP A 128 -9.03 -13.56 19.83
N VAL A 129 -8.81 -14.88 19.93
CA VAL A 129 -7.87 -15.46 20.89
C VAL A 129 -6.43 -15.15 20.52
N GLN A 130 -6.11 -15.21 19.23
CA GLN A 130 -4.79 -14.88 18.69
C GLN A 130 -4.53 -13.38 18.76
N GLU A 131 -5.55 -12.56 18.49
CA GLU A 131 -5.51 -11.10 18.70
C GLU A 131 -5.18 -10.76 20.14
N GLY A 132 -5.84 -11.39 21.10
CA GLY A 132 -5.55 -11.22 22.53
C GLY A 132 -4.10 -11.54 22.87
N VAL A 133 -3.53 -12.61 22.30
CA VAL A 133 -2.11 -12.96 22.49
C VAL A 133 -1.19 -11.94 21.84
N LEU A 134 -1.52 -11.47 20.62
CA LEU A 134 -0.73 -10.45 19.93
C LEU A 134 -0.73 -9.12 20.72
N ASN A 135 -1.87 -8.70 21.26
CA ASN A 135 -1.97 -7.52 22.13
C ASN A 135 -1.06 -7.65 23.37
N VAL A 136 -1.00 -8.84 23.98
CA VAL A 136 -0.08 -9.10 25.11
C VAL A 136 1.37 -8.98 24.66
N VAL A 137 1.72 -9.46 23.46
CA VAL A 137 3.09 -9.36 22.90
C VAL A 137 3.49 -7.91 22.75
N PHE A 138 2.64 -7.06 22.16
CA PHE A 138 2.92 -5.62 22.04
C PHE A 138 3.03 -4.93 23.40
N ARG A 139 2.17 -5.29 24.35
CA ARG A 139 2.23 -4.76 25.71
C ARG A 139 3.54 -5.11 26.42
N VAL A 140 4.05 -6.32 26.24
CA VAL A 140 5.36 -6.75 26.74
C VAL A 140 6.48 -5.95 26.07
N ALA A 141 6.39 -5.69 24.76
CA ALA A 141 7.35 -4.84 24.06
C ALA A 141 7.43 -3.44 24.66
N ASP A 142 6.26 -2.78 24.81
CA ASP A 142 6.17 -1.42 25.35
C ASP A 142 6.73 -1.33 26.78
N GLU A 143 6.32 -2.23 27.67
CA GLU A 143 6.78 -2.23 29.07
C GLU A 143 8.26 -2.58 29.22
N SER A 144 8.84 -3.32 28.27
CA SER A 144 10.26 -3.71 28.26
C SER A 144 11.14 -2.75 27.45
N GLY A 145 10.58 -1.72 26.81
CA GLY A 145 11.31 -0.81 25.92
C GLY A 145 11.94 -1.51 24.72
N LEU A 146 11.25 -2.51 24.17
CA LEU A 146 11.68 -3.28 23.01
C LEU A 146 11.02 -2.70 21.75
N LEU A 147 11.83 -2.20 20.81
CA LEU A 147 11.35 -1.67 19.55
C LEU A 147 11.00 -2.82 18.60
N LEU A 148 9.82 -2.76 18.02
CA LEU A 148 9.38 -3.69 16.98
C LEU A 148 9.47 -2.99 15.63
N LEU A 149 10.61 -3.06 14.98
CA LEU A 149 10.90 -2.37 13.73
C LEU A 149 10.56 -3.26 12.53
N ASP A 150 10.89 -4.53 12.60
CA ASP A 150 10.66 -5.48 11.51
C ASP A 150 10.01 -6.80 11.99
N LEU A 151 9.82 -7.75 11.07
CA LEU A 151 9.21 -9.04 11.38
C LEU A 151 10.11 -9.94 12.22
N LYS A 152 11.44 -9.76 12.18
CA LYS A 152 12.38 -10.52 13.04
C LYS A 152 12.17 -10.16 14.51
N ASP A 153 11.96 -8.86 14.80
CA ASP A 153 11.67 -8.38 16.14
C ASP A 153 10.43 -9.04 16.71
N LEU A 154 9.33 -9.01 15.94
CA LEU A 154 8.07 -9.61 16.36
C LEU A 154 8.21 -11.11 16.59
N ARG A 155 8.94 -11.82 15.72
CA ARG A 155 9.19 -13.26 15.87
C ARG A 155 10.04 -13.58 17.11
N ALA A 156 11.07 -12.78 17.36
CA ALA A 156 11.90 -12.93 18.55
C ALA A 156 11.09 -12.70 19.83
N LEU A 157 10.26 -11.67 19.84
CA LEU A 157 9.39 -11.38 20.97
C LEU A 157 8.30 -12.45 21.17
N LEU A 158 7.70 -12.98 20.11
CA LEU A 158 6.76 -14.10 20.19
C LEU A 158 7.41 -15.35 20.78
N ALA A 159 8.66 -15.63 20.43
CA ALA A 159 9.42 -16.73 21.01
C ALA A 159 9.69 -16.50 22.51
N PHE A 160 10.12 -15.30 22.87
CA PHE A 160 10.37 -14.88 24.26
C PHE A 160 9.11 -15.00 25.13
N VAL A 161 7.96 -14.51 24.62
CA VAL A 161 6.65 -14.64 25.29
C VAL A 161 6.25 -16.11 25.41
N GLY A 162 6.53 -16.92 24.41
CA GLY A 162 6.28 -18.36 24.42
C GLY A 162 7.06 -19.11 25.51
N ASP A 163 8.31 -18.77 25.71
CA ASP A 163 9.17 -19.37 26.73
C ASP A 163 8.73 -18.98 28.15
N ARG A 164 8.31 -17.72 28.33
CA ARG A 164 7.87 -17.16 29.62
C ARG A 164 6.36 -17.16 29.79
N ARG A 165 5.62 -17.94 28.99
CA ARG A 165 4.14 -17.91 28.96
C ARG A 165 3.48 -18.08 30.32
N ALA A 166 4.05 -18.87 31.23
CA ALA A 166 3.51 -19.11 32.57
C ALA A 166 3.52 -17.82 33.41
N GLU A 167 4.63 -17.11 33.40
CA GLU A 167 4.82 -15.82 34.08
C GLU A 167 3.94 -14.73 33.47
N ILE A 168 3.97 -14.61 32.14
CA ILE A 168 3.23 -13.60 31.38
C ILE A 168 1.72 -13.82 31.53
N SER A 169 1.25 -15.09 31.54
CA SER A 169 -0.16 -15.41 31.74
C SER A 169 -0.67 -15.00 33.13
N GLN A 170 0.16 -15.02 34.14
CA GLN A 170 -0.22 -14.53 35.49
C GLN A 170 -0.47 -13.02 35.51
N LYS A 171 0.26 -12.26 34.68
CA LYS A 171 0.18 -10.80 34.66
C LYS A 171 -0.88 -10.27 33.68
N TYR A 172 -1.03 -10.89 32.51
CA TYR A 172 -1.82 -10.34 31.41
C TYR A 172 -2.99 -11.21 30.94
N GLY A 173 -3.16 -12.41 31.54
CA GLY A 173 -4.15 -13.38 31.10
C GLY A 173 -3.55 -14.49 30.25
N LEU A 174 -4.38 -15.48 29.92
CA LEU A 174 -3.93 -16.74 29.33
C LEU A 174 -3.25 -16.54 27.96
N VAL A 175 -1.97 -16.86 27.90
CA VAL A 175 -1.18 -16.98 26.66
C VAL A 175 -0.93 -18.46 26.38
N ASN A 176 -1.51 -19.00 25.31
CA ASN A 176 -1.34 -20.40 24.95
C ASN A 176 -0.35 -20.58 23.79
N ALA A 177 0.38 -21.71 23.80
CA ALA A 177 1.38 -22.03 22.79
C ALA A 177 0.79 -22.23 21.38
N ALA A 178 -0.45 -22.67 21.28
CA ALA A 178 -1.13 -22.89 20.00
C ALA A 178 -1.37 -21.58 19.26
N SER A 179 -1.78 -20.52 19.99
CA SER A 179 -1.95 -19.16 19.41
C SER A 179 -0.62 -18.57 18.96
N ILE A 180 0.45 -18.69 19.77
CA ILE A 180 1.80 -18.22 19.36
C ILE A 180 2.22 -18.93 18.08
N GLY A 181 2.10 -20.26 18.01
CA GLY A 181 2.44 -21.00 16.79
C GLY A 181 1.58 -20.66 15.59
N ALA A 182 0.32 -20.29 15.79
CA ALA A 182 -0.56 -19.82 14.70
C ALA A 182 -0.12 -18.45 14.17
N ILE A 183 0.20 -17.51 15.06
CA ILE A 183 0.71 -16.18 14.68
C ILE A 183 2.05 -16.32 13.94
N GLN A 184 2.98 -17.15 14.43
CA GLN A 184 4.27 -17.38 13.75
C GLN A 184 4.10 -17.95 12.33
N ARG A 185 3.14 -18.89 12.13
CA ARG A 185 2.84 -19.41 10.78
C ARG A 185 2.21 -18.35 9.87
N ALA A 186 1.39 -17.46 10.41
CA ALA A 186 0.82 -16.36 9.63
C ALA A 186 1.90 -15.34 9.22
N LEU A 187 2.86 -15.05 10.11
CA LEU A 187 4.02 -14.21 9.79
C LEU A 187 4.90 -14.82 8.69
N LEU A 188 5.15 -16.14 8.73
CA LEU A 188 5.92 -16.82 7.68
C LEU A 188 5.26 -16.66 6.30
N ARG A 189 3.93 -16.79 6.22
CA ARG A 189 3.21 -16.57 4.97
C ARG A 189 3.37 -15.14 4.45
N LEU A 190 3.34 -14.15 5.35
CA LEU A 190 3.54 -12.76 4.99
C LEU A 190 4.99 -12.49 4.51
N GLU A 191 5.98 -13.10 5.15
CA GLU A 191 7.39 -13.05 4.73
C GLU A 191 7.58 -13.68 3.34
N ASP A 192 6.97 -14.83 3.07
CA ASP A 192 7.02 -15.52 1.77
C ASP A 192 6.45 -14.65 0.63
N GLU A 193 5.50 -13.78 0.94
CA GLU A 193 4.95 -12.80 0.00
C GLU A 193 5.84 -11.55 -0.16
N GLY A 194 6.86 -11.37 0.67
CA GLY A 194 7.77 -10.22 0.65
C GLY A 194 7.52 -9.19 1.75
N GLY A 195 6.77 -9.56 2.80
CA GLY A 195 6.55 -8.71 3.97
C GLY A 195 7.84 -8.27 4.66
N ASP A 196 8.91 -9.06 4.56
CA ASP A 196 10.25 -8.71 5.03
C ASP A 196 10.84 -7.45 4.36
N ARG A 197 10.34 -7.08 3.19
CA ARG A 197 10.72 -5.84 2.49
C ARG A 197 9.85 -4.66 2.89
N PHE A 198 8.62 -4.94 3.29
CA PHE A 198 7.67 -3.91 3.70
C PHE A 198 7.88 -3.46 5.14
N PHE A 199 8.27 -4.37 6.05
CA PHE A 199 8.54 -4.02 7.45
C PHE A 199 10.01 -3.69 7.66
N GLY A 200 10.28 -2.49 8.21
CA GLY A 200 11.62 -2.01 8.50
C GLY A 200 11.74 -0.49 8.41
N GLU A 201 12.96 -0.02 8.58
CA GLU A 201 13.27 1.41 8.53
C GLU A 201 14.10 1.77 7.29
N PRO A 202 14.06 3.04 6.84
CA PRO A 202 13.20 4.13 7.34
C PRO A 202 11.75 3.94 6.92
N ALA A 203 10.82 4.18 7.85
CA ALA A 203 9.39 4.15 7.58
C ALA A 203 8.96 5.32 6.68
N LEU A 204 7.95 5.09 5.84
CA LEU A 204 7.38 6.13 4.98
C LEU A 204 6.73 7.22 5.82
N ARG A 205 7.10 8.46 5.58
CA ARG A 205 6.48 9.62 6.23
C ARG A 205 5.36 10.16 5.35
N LEU A 206 4.18 10.35 5.91
CA LEU A 206 3.04 10.91 5.19
C LEU A 206 3.31 12.31 4.61
N ASP A 207 4.11 13.13 5.30
CA ASP A 207 4.53 14.45 4.80
C ASP A 207 5.22 14.35 3.43
N ASP A 208 5.93 13.25 3.16
CA ASP A 208 6.60 13.06 1.87
C ASP A 208 5.63 12.73 0.73
N LEU A 209 4.45 12.19 1.05
CA LEU A 209 3.36 12.01 0.09
C LEU A 209 2.55 13.28 -0.16
N MET A 210 2.60 14.25 0.76
CA MET A 210 1.81 15.49 0.72
C MET A 210 2.62 16.71 0.27
N ARG A 211 3.70 16.50 -0.46
CA ARG A 211 4.59 17.57 -0.93
C ARG A 211 4.03 18.32 -2.12
N THR A 212 4.42 19.59 -2.20
CA THR A 212 4.33 20.38 -3.42
C THR A 212 5.74 20.71 -3.90
N ASP A 213 5.91 20.93 -5.20
CA ASP A 213 7.14 21.42 -5.77
C ASP A 213 7.32 22.95 -5.59
N LEU A 214 8.43 23.48 -6.05
CA LEU A 214 8.73 24.91 -5.95
C LEU A 214 7.78 25.81 -6.78
N SER A 215 7.07 25.26 -7.75
CA SER A 215 6.05 25.96 -8.53
C SER A 215 4.67 25.95 -7.85
N GLY A 216 4.53 25.26 -6.72
CA GLY A 216 3.28 25.07 -6.01
C GLY A 216 2.41 23.93 -6.54
N ARG A 217 2.92 23.11 -7.48
CA ARG A 217 2.20 21.91 -7.95
C ARG A 217 2.30 20.80 -6.92
N GLY A 218 1.21 20.05 -6.75
CA GLY A 218 1.20 18.84 -5.92
C GLY A 218 2.05 17.74 -6.56
N VAL A 219 2.85 17.06 -5.75
CA VAL A 219 3.65 15.92 -6.22
C VAL A 219 2.73 14.74 -6.50
N VAL A 220 2.92 14.10 -7.64
CA VAL A 220 2.23 12.85 -8.00
C VAL A 220 3.09 11.68 -7.56
N ASN A 221 2.63 10.97 -6.53
CA ASN A 221 3.29 9.78 -6.01
C ASN A 221 2.75 8.56 -6.74
N VAL A 222 3.57 7.88 -7.52
CA VAL A 222 3.20 6.69 -8.28
C VAL A 222 3.83 5.45 -7.65
N LEU A 223 3.00 4.57 -7.12
CA LEU A 223 3.41 3.26 -6.62
C LEU A 223 3.45 2.27 -7.78
N ALA A 224 4.61 1.72 -8.09
CA ALA A 224 4.76 0.60 -9.01
C ALA A 224 4.16 -0.67 -8.38
N ALA A 225 2.93 -0.99 -8.75
CA ALA A 225 2.17 -2.08 -8.14
C ALA A 225 2.11 -3.36 -9.00
N GLU A 226 2.73 -3.39 -10.19
CA GLU A 226 2.69 -4.53 -11.13
C GLU A 226 3.10 -5.86 -10.49
N GLY A 227 4.17 -5.87 -9.71
CA GLY A 227 4.61 -7.05 -8.96
C GLY A 227 3.79 -7.27 -7.67
N LEU A 228 3.25 -6.20 -7.10
CA LEU A 228 2.53 -6.24 -5.83
C LEU A 228 1.11 -6.81 -5.99
N ILE A 229 0.45 -6.55 -7.11
CA ILE A 229 -0.88 -7.12 -7.40
C ILE A 229 -0.87 -8.65 -7.53
N LEU A 230 0.28 -9.25 -7.87
CA LEU A 230 0.45 -10.70 -7.87
C LEU A 230 0.51 -11.29 -6.45
N LYS A 231 0.48 -10.44 -5.43
CA LYS A 231 0.50 -10.77 -4.01
C LYS A 231 -0.66 -10.06 -3.31
N PRO A 232 -1.91 -10.51 -3.53
CA PRO A 232 -3.12 -9.75 -3.18
C PRO A 232 -3.19 -9.40 -1.69
N ARG A 233 -2.74 -10.30 -0.82
CA ARG A 233 -2.72 -10.07 0.63
C ARG A 233 -1.77 -8.92 1.01
N LEU A 234 -0.55 -8.92 0.48
CA LEU A 234 0.43 -7.87 0.73
C LEU A 234 -0.05 -6.53 0.15
N TYR A 235 -0.66 -6.55 -1.06
CA TYR A 235 -1.22 -5.36 -1.69
C TYR A 235 -2.35 -4.74 -0.85
N SER A 236 -3.34 -5.54 -0.47
CA SER A 236 -4.45 -5.09 0.39
C SER A 236 -3.97 -4.58 1.74
N THR A 237 -3.01 -5.29 2.33
CA THR A 237 -2.33 -4.93 3.56
C THR A 237 -1.68 -3.55 3.49
N PHE A 238 -0.87 -3.33 2.45
CA PHE A 238 -0.19 -2.06 2.21
C PHE A 238 -1.19 -0.91 2.08
N LEU A 239 -2.20 -1.07 1.23
CA LEU A 239 -3.19 -0.03 1.00
C LEU A 239 -4.02 0.27 2.25
N LEU A 240 -4.40 -0.76 2.99
CA LEU A 240 -5.12 -0.58 4.24
C LEU A 240 -4.28 0.16 5.29
N TRP A 241 -3.01 -0.25 5.44
CA TRP A 241 -2.09 0.45 6.32
C TRP A 241 -1.99 1.94 5.94
N LEU A 242 -1.74 2.24 4.67
CA LEU A 242 -1.57 3.61 4.20
C LEU A 242 -2.83 4.46 4.43
N LEU A 243 -4.01 3.93 4.11
CA LEU A 243 -5.28 4.62 4.36
C LEU A 243 -5.57 4.80 5.85
N SER A 244 -5.22 3.81 6.68
CA SER A 244 -5.40 3.89 8.13
C SER A 244 -4.47 4.93 8.74
N GLU A 245 -3.22 4.95 8.31
CA GLU A 245 -2.21 5.91 8.76
C GLU A 245 -2.63 7.35 8.45
N LEU A 246 -3.12 7.58 7.24
CA LEU A 246 -3.69 8.89 6.86
C LEU A 246 -4.89 9.27 7.71
N PHE A 247 -5.77 8.31 7.99
CA PHE A 247 -6.93 8.57 8.82
C PHE A 247 -6.55 8.93 10.26
N GLU A 248 -5.52 8.30 10.81
CA GLU A 248 -5.07 8.54 12.18
C GLU A 248 -4.25 9.83 12.32
N GLN A 249 -3.34 10.10 11.40
CA GLN A 249 -2.42 11.25 11.51
C GLN A 249 -3.00 12.56 11.02
N LEU A 250 -3.90 12.54 10.03
CA LEU A 250 -4.45 13.79 9.50
C LEU A 250 -5.50 14.40 10.42
N PRO A 251 -5.43 15.72 10.70
CA PRO A 251 -6.48 16.41 11.43
C PRO A 251 -7.74 16.56 10.57
N GLU A 252 -8.89 16.69 11.21
CA GLU A 252 -10.13 17.04 10.52
C GLU A 252 -10.05 18.49 10.01
N VAL A 253 -10.49 18.70 8.76
CA VAL A 253 -10.37 20.00 8.08
C VAL A 253 -11.72 20.59 7.66
N GLY A 254 -12.81 19.84 7.82
CA GLY A 254 -14.13 20.29 7.37
C GLY A 254 -14.25 20.42 5.85
N ASP A 255 -15.06 21.36 5.39
CA ASP A 255 -15.26 21.64 3.95
C ASP A 255 -14.17 22.63 3.47
N ALA A 256 -13.06 22.09 2.98
CA ALA A 256 -11.98 22.87 2.37
C ALA A 256 -12.24 23.13 0.89
N ASP A 257 -11.67 24.22 0.33
CA ASP A 257 -11.82 24.59 -1.09
C ASP A 257 -11.18 23.59 -2.04
N ARG A 258 -10.28 22.73 -1.56
CA ARG A 258 -9.61 21.65 -2.29
C ARG A 258 -9.16 20.54 -1.34
N PRO A 259 -8.98 19.30 -1.84
CA PRO A 259 -8.40 18.21 -1.04
C PRO A 259 -6.98 18.52 -0.55
N ARG A 260 -6.58 17.87 0.52
CA ARG A 260 -5.19 17.84 1.00
C ARG A 260 -4.36 16.78 0.26
N LEU A 261 -5.01 15.71 -0.17
CA LEU A 261 -4.42 14.59 -0.88
C LEU A 261 -5.51 13.86 -1.65
N VAL A 262 -5.19 13.31 -2.81
CA VAL A 262 -6.10 12.47 -3.59
C VAL A 262 -5.45 11.12 -3.87
N PHE A 263 -6.20 10.05 -3.65
CA PHE A 263 -5.82 8.67 -3.95
C PHE A 263 -6.51 8.18 -5.20
N PHE A 264 -5.75 7.52 -6.07
CA PHE A 264 -6.26 6.76 -7.19
C PHE A 264 -5.88 5.28 -7.02
N PHE A 265 -6.87 4.42 -7.02
CA PHE A 265 -6.72 2.97 -7.03
C PHE A 265 -7.07 2.45 -8.42
N ASP A 266 -6.04 2.18 -9.23
CA ASP A 266 -6.26 1.49 -10.50
C ASP A 266 -6.53 0.01 -10.24
N GLU A 267 -7.37 -0.60 -11.12
CA GLU A 267 -7.86 -1.98 -10.95
C GLU A 267 -8.43 -2.24 -9.54
N ALA A 268 -9.36 -1.39 -9.12
CA ALA A 268 -9.90 -1.39 -7.75
C ALA A 268 -10.51 -2.73 -7.31
N HIS A 269 -10.92 -3.59 -8.25
CA HIS A 269 -11.38 -4.94 -7.94
C HIS A 269 -10.33 -5.75 -7.16
N LEU A 270 -9.02 -5.52 -7.40
CA LEU A 270 -7.95 -6.19 -6.68
C LEU A 270 -7.90 -5.85 -5.17
N LEU A 271 -8.51 -4.73 -4.77
CA LEU A 271 -8.64 -4.36 -3.37
C LEU A 271 -9.79 -5.10 -2.68
N PHE A 272 -10.80 -5.49 -3.46
CA PHE A 272 -12.05 -6.05 -2.94
C PHE A 272 -12.20 -7.55 -3.20
N ASP A 273 -11.63 -8.07 -4.30
CA ASP A 273 -11.62 -9.49 -4.63
C ASP A 273 -10.78 -10.27 -3.62
N ASP A 274 -11.28 -11.40 -3.15
CA ASP A 274 -10.64 -12.26 -2.15
C ASP A 274 -10.24 -11.54 -0.84
N CYS A 275 -10.80 -10.36 -0.60
CA CYS A 275 -10.53 -9.56 0.59
C CYS A 275 -11.23 -10.17 1.81
N PRO A 276 -10.52 -10.43 2.92
CA PRO A 276 -11.16 -10.90 4.16
C PRO A 276 -12.26 -9.93 4.60
N PRO A 277 -13.43 -10.43 5.06
CA PRO A 277 -14.57 -9.56 5.43
C PRO A 277 -14.25 -8.50 6.49
N ALA A 278 -13.30 -8.79 7.38
CA ALA A 278 -12.86 -7.82 8.39
C ALA A 278 -12.05 -6.68 7.78
N LEU A 279 -11.24 -6.99 6.76
CA LEU A 279 -10.45 -6.02 6.00
C LEU A 279 -11.35 -5.15 5.13
N LEU A 280 -12.30 -5.77 4.42
CA LEU A 280 -13.30 -5.07 3.60
C LEU A 280 -14.06 -4.02 4.43
N ARG A 281 -14.62 -4.41 5.58
CA ARG A 281 -15.32 -3.46 6.48
C ARG A 281 -14.43 -2.29 6.92
N ARG A 282 -13.13 -2.52 7.08
CA ARG A 282 -12.20 -1.43 7.45
C ARG A 282 -11.98 -0.47 6.29
N VAL A 283 -11.82 -0.99 5.07
CA VAL A 283 -11.72 -0.15 3.86
C VAL A 283 -12.98 0.70 3.70
N GLU A 284 -14.15 0.11 3.80
CA GLU A 284 -15.44 0.82 3.76
C GLU A 284 -15.53 1.93 4.82
N GLN A 285 -15.14 1.61 6.06
CA GLN A 285 -15.12 2.58 7.15
C GLN A 285 -14.15 3.73 6.88
N VAL A 286 -12.93 3.43 6.43
CA VAL A 286 -11.92 4.44 6.15
C VAL A 286 -12.37 5.32 4.99
N VAL A 287 -12.84 4.75 3.88
CA VAL A 287 -13.35 5.53 2.73
C VAL A 287 -14.48 6.47 3.15
N ARG A 288 -15.41 6.01 3.99
CA ARG A 288 -16.50 6.84 4.50
C ARG A 288 -16.02 8.03 5.34
N LEU A 289 -14.99 7.84 6.16
CA LEU A 289 -14.56 8.81 7.18
C LEU A 289 -13.42 9.72 6.69
N ILE A 290 -12.57 9.25 5.77
CA ILE A 290 -11.35 9.97 5.36
C ILE A 290 -11.64 11.30 4.66
N ARG A 291 -12.86 11.47 4.16
CA ARG A 291 -13.35 12.73 3.62
C ARG A 291 -13.21 13.89 4.63
N SER A 292 -13.52 13.66 5.92
CA SER A 292 -13.40 14.69 6.96
C SER A 292 -11.96 15.15 7.17
N LYS A 293 -10.98 14.35 6.73
CA LYS A 293 -9.55 14.66 6.74
C LYS A 293 -9.09 15.41 5.48
N GLY A 294 -10.02 15.72 4.57
CA GLY A 294 -9.73 16.37 3.29
C GLY A 294 -9.09 15.46 2.25
N VAL A 295 -9.26 14.16 2.36
CA VAL A 295 -8.70 13.19 1.39
C VAL A 295 -9.78 12.71 0.43
N GLY A 296 -9.50 12.81 -0.87
CA GLY A 296 -10.31 12.23 -1.95
C GLY A 296 -9.83 10.84 -2.31
N VAL A 297 -10.74 9.92 -2.61
CA VAL A 297 -10.42 8.56 -3.07
C VAL A 297 -11.15 8.31 -4.39
N TYR A 298 -10.42 7.92 -5.42
CA TYR A 298 -10.95 7.62 -6.74
C TYR A 298 -10.60 6.18 -7.10
N PHE A 299 -11.64 5.40 -7.36
CA PHE A 299 -11.48 4.03 -7.81
C PHE A 299 -11.58 3.96 -9.34
N CYS A 300 -10.68 3.17 -9.93
CA CYS A 300 -10.74 2.81 -11.34
C CYS A 300 -10.99 1.31 -11.48
N SER A 301 -12.04 0.92 -12.17
CA SER A 301 -12.36 -0.49 -12.38
C SER A 301 -12.91 -0.75 -13.78
N GLN A 302 -12.93 -2.00 -14.18
CA GLN A 302 -13.52 -2.42 -15.46
C GLN A 302 -15.05 -2.40 -15.41
N ASN A 303 -15.62 -2.73 -14.25
CA ASN A 303 -17.07 -2.67 -14.02
C ASN A 303 -17.38 -1.97 -12.71
N PRO A 304 -18.45 -1.20 -12.60
CA PRO A 304 -18.90 -0.64 -11.32
C PRO A 304 -19.22 -1.71 -10.25
N ASP A 305 -19.75 -2.86 -10.67
CA ASP A 305 -20.10 -4.01 -9.80
C ASP A 305 -18.88 -4.64 -9.08
N ASP A 306 -17.65 -4.28 -9.50
CA ASP A 306 -16.43 -4.73 -8.84
C ASP A 306 -16.20 -4.02 -7.48
N ILE A 307 -16.99 -2.98 -7.20
CA ILE A 307 -16.88 -2.16 -5.99
C ILE A 307 -18.11 -2.43 -5.11
N PRO A 308 -17.92 -2.73 -3.82
CA PRO A 308 -19.04 -2.93 -2.89
C PRO A 308 -20.02 -1.75 -2.88
N ASP A 309 -21.32 -2.03 -2.77
CA ASP A 309 -22.39 -1.02 -2.79
C ASP A 309 -22.20 0.06 -1.73
N GLU A 310 -21.71 -0.30 -0.53
CA GLU A 310 -21.45 0.63 0.56
C GLU A 310 -20.36 1.65 0.22
N VAL A 311 -19.33 1.24 -0.56
CA VAL A 311 -18.29 2.12 -1.09
C VAL A 311 -18.82 2.89 -2.28
N LEU A 312 -19.48 2.21 -3.23
CA LEU A 312 -20.03 2.81 -4.46
C LEU A 312 -20.98 3.97 -4.14
N GLY A 313 -21.77 3.85 -3.07
CA GLY A 313 -22.66 4.91 -2.57
C GLY A 313 -21.95 6.17 -2.06
N GLN A 314 -20.62 6.11 -1.77
CA GLN A 314 -19.83 7.27 -1.35
C GLN A 314 -19.17 8.01 -2.52
N LEU A 315 -19.16 7.42 -3.73
CA LEU A 315 -18.45 7.94 -4.90
C LEU A 315 -19.33 8.95 -5.64
N GLY A 316 -19.22 10.23 -5.27
CA GLY A 316 -20.05 11.29 -5.78
C GLY A 316 -19.71 11.75 -7.21
N ASN A 317 -18.43 11.62 -7.62
CA ASN A 317 -17.96 12.04 -8.94
C ASN A 317 -17.79 10.81 -9.84
N ARG A 318 -18.43 10.80 -11.01
CA ARG A 318 -18.50 9.59 -11.83
C ARG A 318 -18.13 9.84 -13.26
N VAL A 319 -17.25 8.96 -13.80
CA VAL A 319 -16.86 8.90 -15.22
C VAL A 319 -17.02 7.45 -15.68
N GLN A 320 -17.92 7.22 -16.61
CA GLN A 320 -18.17 5.90 -17.17
C GLN A 320 -17.79 5.89 -18.65
N HIS A 321 -16.72 5.18 -18.97
CA HIS A 321 -16.36 4.84 -20.34
C HIS A 321 -17.18 3.68 -20.87
N ALA A 322 -17.00 3.34 -22.14
CA ALA A 322 -17.72 2.27 -22.79
C ALA A 322 -17.62 0.94 -22.03
N LEU A 323 -18.75 0.24 -21.91
CA LEU A 323 -18.81 -1.16 -21.53
C LEU A 323 -19.26 -2.00 -22.72
N ARG A 324 -18.80 -3.24 -22.75
CA ARG A 324 -19.28 -4.24 -23.71
C ARG A 324 -20.47 -4.97 -23.10
N ALA A 325 -21.48 -5.29 -23.90
CA ALA A 325 -22.71 -5.92 -23.44
C ALA A 325 -22.98 -7.23 -24.20
N PHE A 326 -21.97 -8.08 -24.37
CA PHE A 326 -22.06 -9.31 -25.13
C PHE A 326 -22.69 -10.46 -24.35
N THR A 327 -22.53 -10.50 -23.04
CA THR A 327 -23.07 -11.55 -22.18
C THR A 327 -24.19 -11.02 -21.27
N PRO A 328 -25.06 -11.91 -20.72
CA PRO A 328 -26.04 -11.49 -19.73
C PRO A 328 -25.42 -10.81 -18.49
N ARG A 329 -24.20 -11.21 -18.11
CA ARG A 329 -23.44 -10.58 -17.01
C ARG A 329 -23.08 -9.13 -17.39
N ASP A 330 -22.55 -8.92 -18.62
CA ASP A 330 -22.19 -7.59 -19.08
C ASP A 330 -23.42 -6.67 -19.15
N GLN A 331 -24.57 -7.20 -19.63
CA GLN A 331 -25.82 -6.45 -19.67
C GLN A 331 -26.31 -6.04 -18.28
N LYS A 332 -26.11 -6.90 -17.25
CA LYS A 332 -26.38 -6.56 -15.87
C LYS A 332 -25.46 -5.43 -15.38
N ALA A 333 -24.16 -5.52 -15.66
CA ALA A 333 -23.20 -4.48 -15.32
C ALA A 333 -23.53 -3.12 -15.96
N VAL A 334 -23.94 -3.12 -17.23
CA VAL A 334 -24.40 -1.88 -17.92
C VAL A 334 -25.64 -1.27 -17.23
N ARG A 335 -26.63 -2.09 -16.82
CA ARG A 335 -27.81 -1.59 -16.10
C ARG A 335 -27.41 -1.03 -14.72
N ALA A 336 -26.61 -1.76 -13.96
CA ALA A 336 -26.12 -1.30 -12.67
C ALA A 336 -25.35 0.02 -12.80
N ALA A 337 -24.47 0.14 -13.79
CA ALA A 337 -23.78 1.40 -14.09
C ALA A 337 -24.76 2.55 -14.40
N ALA A 338 -25.78 2.28 -15.23
CA ALA A 338 -26.77 3.29 -15.62
C ALA A 338 -27.60 3.80 -14.42
N GLU A 339 -27.96 2.92 -13.49
CA GLU A 339 -28.75 3.26 -12.29
C GLU A 339 -27.98 4.14 -11.29
N THR A 340 -26.66 4.23 -11.42
CA THR A 340 -25.82 5.03 -10.52
C THR A 340 -25.73 6.52 -10.90
N PHE A 341 -26.22 6.92 -12.06
CA PHE A 341 -26.16 8.30 -12.55
C PHE A 341 -27.40 9.13 -12.18
N ALA A 342 -27.19 10.42 -11.98
CA ALA A 342 -28.31 11.37 -11.95
C ALA A 342 -28.97 11.40 -13.33
N PRO A 343 -30.32 11.22 -13.42
CA PRO A 343 -30.99 11.07 -14.69
C PRO A 343 -30.90 12.34 -15.53
N ASN A 344 -30.71 12.16 -16.84
CA ASN A 344 -30.87 13.18 -17.86
C ASN A 344 -32.01 12.71 -18.82
N PRO A 345 -33.08 13.47 -18.98
CA PRO A 345 -34.22 13.05 -19.85
C PRO A 345 -33.82 12.81 -21.30
N ASP A 346 -32.75 13.44 -21.76
CA ASP A 346 -32.32 13.38 -23.16
C ASP A 346 -31.34 12.24 -23.45
N ILE A 347 -30.90 11.49 -22.40
CA ILE A 347 -29.86 10.46 -22.49
C ILE A 347 -30.37 9.13 -21.93
N ASP A 348 -30.51 8.13 -22.80
CA ASP A 348 -30.62 6.73 -22.38
C ASP A 348 -29.22 6.20 -21.98
N VAL A 349 -28.93 6.28 -20.70
CA VAL A 349 -27.59 5.95 -20.15
C VAL A 349 -27.17 4.54 -20.51
N ALA A 350 -28.05 3.55 -20.39
CA ALA A 350 -27.74 2.15 -20.69
C ALA A 350 -27.42 1.92 -22.19
N ALA A 351 -28.15 2.57 -23.07
CA ALA A 351 -27.88 2.50 -24.50
C ALA A 351 -26.59 3.24 -24.86
N GLU A 352 -26.36 4.42 -24.28
CA GLU A 352 -25.18 5.23 -24.59
C GLU A 352 -23.88 4.61 -24.10
N ILE A 353 -23.84 3.97 -22.91
CA ILE A 353 -22.64 3.28 -22.39
C ILE A 353 -22.05 2.31 -23.44
N THR A 354 -22.90 1.63 -24.20
CA THR A 354 -22.46 0.65 -25.21
C THR A 354 -22.00 1.26 -26.52
N ARG A 355 -22.31 2.57 -26.74
CA ARG A 355 -22.03 3.30 -27.99
C ARG A 355 -20.89 4.29 -27.89
N LEU A 356 -20.35 4.50 -26.68
CA LEU A 356 -19.24 5.42 -26.47
C LEU A 356 -17.99 5.00 -27.26
N GLY A 357 -17.37 5.97 -27.90
CA GLY A 357 -16.06 5.81 -28.56
C GLY A 357 -14.90 5.88 -27.57
N VAL A 358 -13.69 5.60 -28.07
CA VAL A 358 -12.47 5.74 -27.29
C VAL A 358 -12.23 7.19 -26.88
N GLY A 359 -12.10 7.43 -25.57
CA GLY A 359 -11.93 8.77 -25.00
C GLY A 359 -13.24 9.56 -24.92
N GLU A 360 -14.39 8.93 -25.10
CA GLU A 360 -15.69 9.44 -24.69
C GLU A 360 -16.10 8.79 -23.37
N ALA A 361 -16.91 9.50 -22.59
CA ALA A 361 -17.45 9.00 -21.34
C ALA A 361 -18.80 9.64 -21.02
N LEU A 362 -19.60 8.94 -20.23
CA LEU A 362 -20.71 9.55 -19.50
C LEU A 362 -20.16 10.11 -18.20
N VAL A 363 -20.41 11.36 -17.93
CA VAL A 363 -19.83 12.10 -16.81
C VAL A 363 -20.91 12.75 -15.97
N SER A 364 -20.81 12.59 -14.64
CA SER A 364 -21.63 13.29 -13.66
C SER A 364 -20.73 13.72 -12.50
N MET A 365 -20.50 15.01 -12.36
CA MET A 365 -19.72 15.61 -11.30
C MET A 365 -20.62 16.31 -10.30
N LEU A 366 -20.14 16.47 -9.08
CA LEU A 366 -20.86 17.22 -8.05
C LEU A 366 -20.77 18.73 -8.30
N GLU A 367 -21.90 19.41 -8.22
CA GLU A 367 -21.99 20.87 -8.39
C GLU A 367 -22.91 21.52 -7.35
N GLY A 368 -22.97 22.84 -7.33
CA GLY A 368 -23.87 23.62 -6.51
C GLY A 368 -23.70 23.39 -5.01
N LYS A 369 -24.59 22.62 -4.38
CA LYS A 369 -24.54 22.24 -2.95
C LYS A 369 -24.01 20.82 -2.76
N GLY A 370 -23.25 20.27 -3.72
CA GLY A 370 -22.76 18.88 -3.72
C GLY A 370 -23.80 17.89 -4.24
N THR A 371 -24.65 18.34 -5.16
CA THR A 371 -25.63 17.52 -5.88
C THR A 371 -24.98 16.97 -7.16
N PRO A 372 -25.19 15.71 -7.53
CA PRO A 372 -24.73 15.21 -8.81
C PRO A 372 -25.39 15.97 -9.96
N ARG A 373 -24.59 16.45 -10.90
CA ARG A 373 -25.05 16.99 -12.18
C ARG A 373 -25.77 15.89 -12.97
N PRO A 374 -26.86 16.18 -13.71
CA PRO A 374 -27.42 15.24 -14.68
C PRO A 374 -26.29 14.70 -15.58
N VAL A 375 -26.34 13.41 -15.87
CA VAL A 375 -25.31 12.76 -16.70
C VAL A 375 -25.24 13.40 -18.09
N ASP A 376 -24.04 13.59 -18.62
CA ASP A 376 -23.79 14.09 -19.96
C ASP A 376 -22.78 13.20 -20.69
N ARG A 377 -22.91 13.06 -22.01
CA ARG A 377 -21.90 12.40 -22.85
C ARG A 377 -20.82 13.40 -23.21
N ALA A 378 -19.61 13.15 -22.78
CA ALA A 378 -18.49 14.05 -22.93
C ALA A 378 -17.34 13.45 -23.72
N LEU A 379 -16.67 14.31 -24.48
CA LEU A 379 -15.34 14.08 -25.00
C LEU A 379 -14.33 14.42 -23.88
N VAL A 380 -13.59 13.41 -23.39
CA VAL A 380 -12.65 13.57 -22.29
C VAL A 380 -11.45 14.43 -22.72
N SER A 381 -11.00 15.34 -21.85
CA SER A 381 -9.83 16.19 -22.09
C SER A 381 -8.58 15.36 -22.35
N PRO A 382 -7.69 15.79 -23.24
CA PRO A 382 -6.39 15.12 -23.41
C PRO A 382 -5.44 15.49 -22.25
N PRO A 383 -4.60 14.56 -21.78
CA PRO A 383 -3.60 14.86 -20.79
C PRO A 383 -2.47 15.69 -21.42
N ARG A 384 -1.80 16.51 -20.62
CA ARG A 384 -0.63 17.31 -21.03
C ARG A 384 0.67 16.51 -20.94
N CYS A 385 0.66 15.48 -20.11
CA CYS A 385 1.75 14.53 -19.95
C CYS A 385 1.76 13.46 -21.06
N ARG A 386 2.80 12.62 -21.06
CA ARG A 386 2.94 11.51 -22.00
C ARG A 386 1.92 10.41 -21.66
N MET A 387 1.17 9.97 -22.65
CA MET A 387 0.36 8.74 -22.57
C MET A 387 1.29 7.52 -22.77
N GLY A 388 1.21 6.57 -21.84
CA GLY A 388 2.02 5.35 -21.84
C GLY A 388 3.24 5.42 -20.92
N PRO A 389 3.98 4.32 -20.80
CA PRO A 389 5.04 4.17 -19.81
C PRO A 389 6.32 4.95 -20.16
N LEU A 390 7.11 5.25 -19.13
CA LEU A 390 8.52 5.65 -19.28
C LEU A 390 9.39 4.42 -19.55
N THR A 391 10.56 4.65 -20.18
CA THR A 391 11.62 3.65 -20.20
C THR A 391 12.27 3.53 -18.82
N GLU A 392 13.04 2.46 -18.60
CA GLU A 392 13.77 2.28 -17.34
C GLU A 392 14.78 3.40 -17.09
N GLU A 393 15.46 3.87 -18.15
CA GLU A 393 16.42 4.98 -18.08
C GLU A 393 15.75 6.30 -17.73
N GLU A 394 14.59 6.58 -18.33
CA GLU A 394 13.81 7.78 -18.03
C GLU A 394 13.32 7.76 -16.58
N ARG A 395 12.81 6.59 -16.11
CA ARG A 395 12.37 6.39 -14.71
C ARG A 395 13.53 6.59 -13.74
N ALA A 396 14.72 6.02 -14.04
CA ALA A 396 15.94 6.22 -13.25
C ALA A 396 16.36 7.70 -13.19
N ALA A 397 16.25 8.41 -14.31
CA ALA A 397 16.55 9.84 -14.37
C ALA A 397 15.57 10.68 -13.53
N VAL A 398 14.30 10.32 -13.45
CA VAL A 398 13.32 10.97 -12.56
C VAL A 398 13.67 10.66 -11.09
N ARG A 399 13.95 9.39 -10.77
CA ARG A 399 14.32 8.95 -9.41
C ARG A 399 15.58 9.68 -8.90
N SER A 400 16.60 9.86 -9.74
CA SER A 400 17.86 10.54 -9.34
C SER A 400 17.66 12.00 -8.94
N ARG A 401 16.57 12.64 -9.40
CA ARG A 401 16.19 14.04 -9.09
C ARG A 401 15.05 14.14 -8.07
N SER A 402 14.66 13.01 -7.49
CA SER A 402 13.56 12.95 -6.56
C SER A 402 13.81 13.78 -5.30
N PRO A 403 12.81 14.53 -4.80
CA PRO A 403 12.94 15.32 -3.57
C PRO A 403 13.08 14.47 -2.31
N VAL A 404 12.86 13.15 -2.41
CA VAL A 404 13.03 12.17 -1.33
C VAL A 404 14.23 11.26 -1.54
N GLY A 405 15.05 11.52 -2.57
CA GLY A 405 16.25 10.75 -2.87
C GLY A 405 17.21 10.65 -1.68
N GLY A 406 17.80 9.47 -1.47
CA GLY A 406 18.70 9.18 -0.35
C GLY A 406 18.01 8.96 1.00
N ARG A 407 16.72 9.26 1.15
CA ARG A 407 16.02 9.06 2.43
C ARG A 407 15.56 7.61 2.64
N TYR A 408 15.06 6.98 1.58
CA TYR A 408 14.43 5.65 1.64
C TYR A 408 15.27 4.56 0.97
N ASP A 409 16.28 4.92 0.20
CA ASP A 409 17.04 3.99 -0.65
C ASP A 409 17.88 2.99 0.16
N GLU A 410 18.39 3.43 1.32
CA GLU A 410 19.14 2.59 2.24
C GLU A 410 18.27 2.14 3.41
N THR A 411 18.43 0.89 3.83
CA THR A 411 17.80 0.37 5.04
C THR A 411 18.58 0.82 6.26
N LEU A 412 17.87 1.25 7.32
CA LEU A 412 18.44 1.50 8.63
C LEU A 412 18.22 0.25 9.50
N ASP A 413 19.31 -0.29 10.02
CA ASP A 413 19.28 -1.41 10.98
C ASP A 413 19.75 -0.88 12.34
N ARG A 414 18.80 -0.60 13.22
CA ARG A 414 19.06 -0.12 14.60
C ARG A 414 18.90 -1.27 15.57
N GLU A 415 19.54 -1.14 16.73
CA GLU A 415 19.30 -2.07 17.83
C GLU A 415 17.81 -2.11 18.20
N SER A 416 17.20 -3.26 18.07
CA SER A 416 15.77 -3.51 18.18
C SER A 416 15.47 -4.62 19.20
N ALA A 417 14.25 -5.14 19.21
CA ALA A 417 13.85 -6.23 20.08
C ALA A 417 14.67 -7.49 19.81
N TYR A 418 15.00 -7.80 18.56
CA TYR A 418 15.76 -8.98 18.18
C TYR A 418 17.15 -8.98 18.81
N GLU A 419 17.95 -7.91 18.65
CA GLU A 419 19.30 -7.81 19.17
C GLU A 419 19.32 -7.82 20.71
N LYS A 420 18.39 -7.08 21.34
CA LYS A 420 18.29 -7.04 22.80
C LYS A 420 17.93 -8.39 23.40
N LEU A 421 16.96 -9.10 22.82
CA LEU A 421 16.56 -10.43 23.27
C LEU A 421 17.65 -11.48 23.01
N ALA A 422 18.35 -11.39 21.88
CA ALA A 422 19.48 -12.26 21.58
C ALA A 422 20.63 -12.08 22.59
N ALA A 423 20.98 -10.83 22.91
CA ALA A 423 21.99 -10.52 23.91
C ALA A 423 21.61 -11.00 25.34
N GLN A 424 20.33 -10.85 25.71
CA GLN A 424 19.80 -11.38 26.97
C GLN A 424 19.88 -12.90 27.04
N ALA A 425 19.52 -13.58 25.95
CA ALA A 425 19.60 -15.05 25.87
C ALA A 425 21.04 -15.55 25.97
N GLU A 426 21.99 -14.88 25.33
CA GLU A 426 23.41 -15.20 25.39
C GLU A 426 23.97 -14.99 26.80
N ALA A 427 23.65 -13.87 27.45
CA ALA A 427 24.04 -13.58 28.80
C ALA A 427 23.52 -14.63 29.81
N ALA A 428 22.22 -15.00 29.65
CA ALA A 428 21.63 -16.05 30.50
C ALA A 428 22.26 -17.42 30.26
N ALA A 429 22.60 -17.76 29.01
CA ALA A 429 23.29 -19.01 28.69
C ALA A 429 24.73 -19.06 29.30
N LYS A 430 25.48 -17.95 29.25
CA LYS A 430 26.81 -17.83 29.89
C LYS A 430 26.69 -17.97 31.38
N ALA A 431 25.76 -17.27 32.03
CA ALA A 431 25.56 -17.37 33.49
C ALA A 431 25.18 -18.78 33.92
N ALA A 432 24.32 -19.49 33.14
CA ALA A 432 23.97 -20.87 33.40
C ALA A 432 25.16 -21.83 33.25
N ALA A 433 26.01 -21.64 32.25
CA ALA A 433 27.22 -22.43 32.04
C ALA A 433 28.23 -22.24 33.16
N GLU A 434 28.45 -20.99 33.62
CA GLU A 434 29.31 -20.67 34.76
C GLU A 434 28.79 -21.26 36.08
N ALA A 435 27.47 -21.21 36.30
CA ALA A 435 26.83 -21.83 37.47
C ALA A 435 27.00 -23.34 37.49
N GLN A 436 26.86 -24.01 36.31
CA GLN A 436 27.12 -25.45 36.19
C GLN A 436 28.59 -25.81 36.47
N GLN A 437 29.55 -25.02 35.97
CA GLN A 437 30.97 -25.24 36.24
C GLN A 437 31.34 -25.07 37.74
N ARG A 438 30.69 -24.14 38.43
CA ARG A 438 30.86 -23.93 39.87
C ARG A 438 30.22 -25.04 40.72
N GLY A 439 29.10 -25.63 40.21
CA GLY A 439 28.41 -26.75 40.88
C GLY A 439 29.15 -28.08 40.76
N ASP A 440 29.89 -28.28 39.65
CA ASP A 440 30.66 -29.54 39.42
C ASP A 440 31.98 -29.59 40.17
N GLY A 441 32.43 -28.46 40.73
CA GLY A 441 33.67 -28.39 41.56
C GLY A 441 33.48 -28.66 43.04
N SER A 442 32.25 -28.94 43.54
CA SER A 442 31.96 -29.07 44.95
C SER A 442 31.50 -30.45 45.44
N ASP A 443 31.44 -31.46 44.58
CA ASP A 443 30.91 -32.80 44.96
C ASP A 443 31.81 -33.96 44.54
N GLU A 444 33.05 -33.98 45.07
CA GLU A 444 33.90 -35.17 45.03
C GLU A 444 33.70 -36.11 46.27
N ASN A 445 32.67 -35.86 47.10
CA ASN A 445 32.45 -36.71 48.28
C ASN A 445 30.97 -36.87 48.61
N ALA A 446 30.20 -37.67 47.85
CA ALA A 446 28.93 -38.22 48.32
C ALA A 446 28.59 -39.56 47.63
N PRO A 447 28.07 -40.57 48.36
CA PRO A 447 27.91 -41.93 47.85
C PRO A 447 26.65 -42.07 46.94
N ALA A 448 26.82 -42.95 45.92
CA ALA A 448 25.82 -43.25 44.90
C ALA A 448 24.48 -43.71 45.48
N SER A 449 23.39 -43.02 45.18
CA SER A 449 22.05 -43.56 45.28
C SER A 449 21.14 -43.03 44.14
N THR A 450 20.55 -44.00 43.43
CA THR A 450 19.34 -44.00 42.58
C THR A 450 19.29 -43.13 41.34
N ARG A 451 19.37 -43.82 40.21
CA ARG A 451 19.06 -43.36 38.83
C ARG A 451 17.63 -42.82 38.73
N GLY A 452 17.48 -41.52 38.76
CA GLY A 452 16.32 -40.80 38.25
C GLY A 452 16.48 -40.46 36.78
N ARG A 453 15.49 -40.83 36.00
CA ARG A 453 15.40 -40.65 34.55
C ARG A 453 15.55 -39.16 34.15
N ARG A 454 16.71 -38.73 33.66
CA ARG A 454 16.94 -37.37 33.14
C ARG A 454 16.07 -37.15 31.91
N SER A 455 15.08 -36.29 32.06
CA SER A 455 14.33 -35.69 30.94
C SER A 455 15.27 -34.84 30.08
N ASN A 456 15.47 -35.26 28.84
CA ASN A 456 16.30 -34.56 27.86
C ASN A 456 15.49 -33.34 27.33
N ARG A 457 15.38 -32.30 28.14
CA ARG A 457 14.90 -30.99 27.69
C ARG A 457 16.11 -30.16 27.31
N GLN A 458 16.49 -30.22 26.03
CA GLN A 458 17.31 -29.17 25.45
C GLN A 458 16.58 -27.83 25.64
N GLY A 459 17.18 -26.92 26.41
CA GLY A 459 16.63 -25.60 26.62
C GLY A 459 16.56 -24.83 25.29
N PHE A 460 15.47 -24.10 25.06
CA PHE A 460 15.23 -23.33 23.84
C PHE A 460 16.33 -22.27 23.59
N GLY A 461 17.03 -21.79 24.62
CA GLY A 461 18.22 -20.95 24.46
C GLY A 461 19.31 -21.61 23.60
N GLU A 462 19.50 -22.94 23.75
CA GLU A 462 20.41 -23.71 22.89
C GLU A 462 19.85 -23.92 21.47
N ALA A 463 18.54 -24.11 21.33
CA ALA A 463 17.88 -24.25 20.03
C ALA A 463 17.81 -22.91 19.30
N PHE A 464 17.59 -21.79 20.00
CA PHE A 464 17.58 -20.44 19.45
C PHE A 464 18.99 -20.02 18.99
N LEU A 465 20.03 -20.23 19.84
CA LEU A 465 21.42 -20.00 19.46
C LEU A 465 21.87 -20.85 18.26
N LYS A 466 21.48 -22.13 18.21
CA LYS A 466 21.77 -23.01 17.06
C LYS A 466 21.01 -22.63 15.80
N SER A 467 19.76 -22.11 15.93
CA SER A 467 18.94 -21.60 14.83
C SER A 467 19.49 -20.27 14.28
N THR A 468 19.86 -19.35 15.17
CA THR A 468 20.43 -18.03 14.84
C THR A 468 21.81 -18.17 14.20
N LEU A 469 22.67 -19.01 14.75
CA LEU A 469 23.99 -19.33 14.18
C LEU A 469 23.87 -20.06 12.82
N ARG A 470 22.84 -20.89 12.60
CA ARG A 470 22.58 -21.49 11.28
C ARG A 470 22.06 -20.49 10.26
N SER A 471 21.22 -19.52 10.64
CA SER A 471 20.67 -18.52 9.71
C SER A 471 21.73 -17.49 9.31
N VAL A 472 22.54 -17.02 10.26
CA VAL A 472 23.69 -16.12 10.00
C VAL A 472 24.80 -16.85 9.27
N GLY A 473 25.15 -18.07 9.69
CA GLY A 473 26.17 -18.89 9.03
C GLY A 473 25.78 -19.31 7.61
N SER A 474 24.51 -19.47 7.29
CA SER A 474 24.06 -19.85 5.93
C SER A 474 24.01 -18.66 4.96
N LYS A 475 23.86 -17.42 5.42
CA LYS A 475 23.99 -16.20 4.56
C LYS A 475 25.46 -15.84 4.34
N LEU A 476 26.25 -15.76 5.42
CA LEU A 476 27.72 -15.53 5.28
C LEU A 476 28.45 -16.67 4.54
N GLY A 477 28.08 -17.92 4.79
CA GLY A 477 28.66 -19.07 4.10
C GLY A 477 28.37 -19.09 2.61
N ARG A 478 27.19 -18.62 2.17
CA ARG A 478 26.84 -18.51 0.73
C ARG A 478 27.50 -17.32 0.04
N GLU A 479 27.74 -16.22 0.73
CA GLU A 479 28.50 -15.09 0.17
C GLU A 479 30.00 -15.37 0.12
N LEU A 480 30.56 -16.01 1.14
CA LEU A 480 31.98 -16.43 1.14
C LEU A 480 32.28 -17.53 0.10
N THR A 481 31.36 -18.49 -0.12
CA THR A 481 31.55 -19.50 -1.16
C THR A 481 31.37 -18.94 -2.58
N ARG A 482 30.50 -17.92 -2.79
CA ARG A 482 30.42 -17.22 -4.09
C ARG A 482 31.64 -16.33 -4.34
N GLY A 483 32.19 -15.68 -3.32
CA GLY A 483 33.41 -14.87 -3.42
C GLY A 483 34.69 -15.69 -3.68
N LEU A 484 34.81 -16.85 -3.07
CA LEU A 484 36.00 -17.73 -3.21
C LEU A 484 36.00 -18.59 -4.47
N LEU A 485 34.83 -19.04 -4.95
CA LEU A 485 34.74 -19.82 -6.19
C LEU A 485 34.80 -18.96 -7.46
N GLY A 486 34.40 -17.67 -7.39
CA GLY A 486 34.54 -16.73 -8.51
C GLY A 486 35.97 -16.33 -8.82
N GLY A 487 36.90 -16.42 -7.84
CA GLY A 487 38.30 -16.07 -7.99
C GLY A 487 39.23 -17.20 -8.50
N LEU A 488 38.79 -18.45 -8.47
CA LEU A 488 39.65 -19.62 -8.79
C LEU A 488 39.48 -20.22 -10.19
N PHE A 489 38.45 -19.80 -10.96
CA PHE A 489 38.21 -20.33 -12.32
C PHE A 489 38.31 -19.28 -13.47
N GLY A 490 38.91 -18.13 -13.20
CA GLY A 490 39.15 -17.08 -14.19
C GLY A 490 40.59 -16.97 -14.60
N LYS A 491 41.23 -18.03 -15.20
CA LYS A 491 42.37 -17.89 -16.10
C LYS A 491 42.87 -19.26 -16.63
N ARG A 492 42.52 -19.56 -17.87
CA ARG A 492 43.25 -20.29 -18.92
C ARG A 492 42.26 -20.57 -20.04
N GLY A 493 42.50 -20.03 -21.21
CA GLY A 493 43.34 -20.21 -22.26
C GLY A 493 42.66 -19.90 -23.58
N ARG A 494 43.34 -19.12 -24.36
CA ARG A 494 43.31 -18.88 -25.79
C ARG A 494 42.09 -18.16 -26.39
#